data_00436ee95115e180894a6cc8a75fae80
#
_entry.id   00436ee95115e180894a6cc8a75fae80
#
_cell.length_a   1.000
_cell.length_b   1.000
_cell.length_c   1.000
_cell.angle_alpha   90.00
_cell.angle_beta   90.00
_cell.angle_gamma   90.00
#
_symmetry.space_group_name_H-M   'P 1'
#
loop_
_entity.id
_entity.type
_entity.pdbx_description
1 polymer ?
#
loop_
_entity_poly.entity_id
_entity_poly.type
_entity_poly.pdbx_seq_one_letter_code
_entity_poly.pdbx_strand_id
1 'polypeptide(L)' 'MSAEAATAATIDDLMRPLGVAARDAARRLARADGAARDRALAAAAA' A
#
# COMPACT_ATOMS: atom_id res chain seq x y z
N MET A 1 25.83 8.07 -21.64
CA MET A 1 24.57 7.50 -21.18
C MET A 1 23.49 7.78 -22.23
N SER A 2 22.69 6.77 -22.58
CA SER A 2 21.64 6.96 -23.59
C SER A 2 20.43 7.68 -22.97
N ALA A 3 19.64 8.34 -23.81
CA ALA A 3 18.39 8.99 -23.39
C ALA A 3 17.40 7.97 -22.84
N GLU A 4 17.42 6.75 -23.36
CA GLU A 4 16.55 5.67 -22.91
C GLU A 4 16.87 5.25 -21.46
N ALA A 5 18.15 5.13 -21.11
CA ALA A 5 18.56 4.81 -19.75
C ALA A 5 18.18 5.91 -18.76
N ALA A 6 18.34 7.19 -19.17
CA ALA A 6 17.93 8.32 -18.34
C ALA A 6 16.42 8.36 -18.14
N THR A 7 15.63 8.06 -19.19
CA THR A 7 14.17 7.99 -19.09
C THR A 7 13.72 6.85 -18.17
N ALA A 8 14.33 5.67 -18.30
CA ALA A 8 14.01 4.53 -17.45
C ALA A 8 14.29 4.82 -15.98
N ALA A 9 15.42 5.46 -15.67
CA ALA A 9 15.76 5.86 -14.31
C ALA A 9 14.75 6.86 -13.75
N THR A 10 14.28 7.81 -14.57
CA THR A 10 13.27 8.80 -14.16
C THR A 10 11.92 8.12 -13.87
N ILE A 11 11.51 7.17 -14.71
CA ILE A 11 10.27 6.42 -14.50
C ILE A 11 10.35 5.63 -13.20
N ASP A 12 11.46 4.95 -12.93
CA ASP A 12 11.65 4.20 -11.70
C ASP A 12 11.57 5.12 -10.48
N ASP A 13 12.19 6.29 -10.54
CA ASP A 13 12.14 7.27 -9.46
C ASP A 13 10.73 7.80 -9.21
N LEU A 14 9.90 7.91 -10.25
CA LEU A 14 8.50 8.32 -10.10
C LEU A 14 7.62 7.19 -9.56
N MET A 15 7.89 5.96 -9.97
CA MET A 15 7.06 4.81 -9.58
C MET A 15 7.35 4.28 -8.18
N ARG A 16 8.58 4.44 -7.70
CA ARG A 16 8.98 3.93 -6.40
C ARG A 16 8.14 4.47 -5.24
N PRO A 17 7.95 5.81 -5.11
CA PRO A 17 7.09 6.33 -4.05
C PRO A 17 5.62 5.93 -4.21
N LEU A 18 5.13 5.75 -5.43
CA LEU A 18 3.77 5.25 -5.65
C LEU A 18 3.62 3.82 -5.16
N GLY A 19 4.61 2.96 -5.41
CA GLY A 19 4.62 1.59 -4.92
C GLY A 19 4.65 1.53 -3.40
N VAL A 20 5.44 2.38 -2.74
CA VAL A 20 5.50 2.48 -1.29
C VAL A 20 4.14 2.93 -0.74
N ALA A 21 3.54 3.97 -1.32
CA ALA A 21 2.24 4.48 -0.90
C ALA A 21 1.14 3.44 -1.07
N ALA A 22 1.15 2.68 -2.17
CA ALA A 22 0.17 1.63 -2.41
C ALA A 22 0.27 0.51 -1.37
N ARG A 23 1.49 0.07 -1.03
CA ARG A 23 1.70 -0.94 -0.01
C ARG A 23 1.28 -0.46 1.37
N ASP A 24 1.54 0.79 1.70
CA ASP A 24 1.13 1.39 2.97
C ASP A 24 -0.39 1.47 3.07
N ALA A 25 -1.06 1.90 2.01
CA ALA A 25 -2.53 1.92 1.95
C ALA A 25 -3.12 0.51 2.11
N ALA A 26 -2.53 -0.50 1.47
CA ALA A 26 -2.98 -1.88 1.60
C ALA A 26 -2.85 -2.37 3.05
N ARG A 27 -1.76 -2.04 3.75
CA ARG A 27 -1.59 -2.40 5.15
C ARG A 27 -2.61 -1.72 6.05
N ARG A 28 -2.94 -0.45 5.78
CA ARG A 28 -3.96 0.29 6.54
C ARG A 28 -5.34 -0.33 6.35
N LEU A 29 -5.69 -0.68 5.13
CA LEU A 29 -6.96 -1.36 4.84
C LEU A 29 -7.04 -2.71 5.52
N ALA A 30 -5.97 -3.50 5.52
CA ALA A 30 -5.93 -4.79 6.18
C ALA A 30 -6.12 -4.64 7.69
N ARG A 31 -5.50 -3.64 8.33
CA ARG A 31 -5.68 -3.39 9.76
C ARG A 31 -7.11 -2.95 10.08
N ALA A 32 -7.69 -2.08 9.25
CA ALA A 32 -9.07 -1.61 9.44
C ALA A 32 -10.06 -2.77 9.30
N ASP A 33 -9.84 -3.67 8.34
CA ASP A 33 -10.68 -4.85 8.13
C ASP A 33 -10.57 -5.81 9.32
N GLY A 34 -9.36 -6.06 9.82
CA GLY A 34 -9.13 -6.87 10.99
C GLY A 34 -9.79 -6.30 12.24
N ALA A 35 -9.68 -4.98 12.46
CA ALA A 35 -10.33 -4.31 13.57
C ALA A 35 -11.86 -4.39 13.49
N ALA A 36 -12.41 -4.25 12.30
CA ALA A 36 -13.85 -4.38 12.09
C ALA A 36 -14.34 -5.80 12.39
N ARG A 37 -13.58 -6.79 11.96
CA ARG A 37 -13.87 -8.20 12.24
C ARG A 37 -13.81 -8.49 13.75
N ASP A 38 -12.81 -7.98 14.42
CA ASP A 38 -12.66 -8.17 15.87
C ASP A 38 -13.83 -7.55 16.63
N ARG A 39 -14.26 -6.35 16.23
CA ARG A 39 -15.44 -5.72 16.84
C ARG A 39 -16.72 -6.53 16.61
N ALA A 40 -16.89 -7.08 15.42
CA ALA A 40 -18.05 -7.90 15.10
C ALA A 40 -18.07 -9.19 15.93
N LEU A 41 -16.93 -9.84 16.10
CA LEU A 41 -16.81 -11.04 16.92
C LEU A 41 -17.07 -10.73 18.39
N ALA A 42 -16.55 -9.63 18.90
CA ALA A 42 -16.79 -9.21 20.27
C ALA A 42 -18.26 -8.92 20.52
N ALA A 43 -18.92 -8.25 19.59
CA ALA A 43 -20.37 -7.97 19.69
C ALA A 43 -21.21 -9.27 19.67
N ALA A 44 -20.82 -10.23 18.86
CA ALA A 44 -21.51 -11.52 18.78
C ALA A 44 -21.31 -12.36 20.05
N ALA A 45 -20.20 -12.18 20.74
CA ALA A 45 -19.89 -12.91 21.98
C ALA A 45 -20.56 -12.30 23.22
N ALA A 46 -21.00 -11.04 23.11
CA ALA A 46 -21.59 -10.32 24.23
C ALA A 46 -23.01 -10.79 24.58
#